data_bec6f642f310301c1775cb7c49c69a63
#
_entry.id   bec6f642f310301c1775cb7c49c69a63
#
_cell.length_a   1.000
_cell.length_b   1.000
_cell.length_c   1.000
_cell.angle_alpha   90.00
_cell.angle_beta   90.00
_cell.angle_gamma   90.00
#
_symmetry.space_group_name_H-M   'P 1'
#
loop_
_entity.id
_entity.type
_entity.pdbx_description
1 polymer ?
#
loop_
_entity_poly.entity_id
_entity_poly.type
_entity_poly.pdbx_seq_one_letter_code
_entity_poly.pdbx_strand_id
1 'polypeptide(L)'
;MLYRKHYRMVAIIAGMALTAGMTACGAQNNAEYPESVDTHSTGVYGTSIENEMASAVAGRETQAETLPSQEPEDALARETQTLQENSIPEAEETVPQSEALEAHGADQTETVSSQPAEYTDLQQITLNPDWEYADHSKINTGAAVLYRAPEESGSKGIIIGVNAGHGTAGGAKVKTLCHPDGSAKTTGGSTAAGATEAAAVSGGMTFQDGTPERTVTVQMAQILRDKLLASGYDVLMLRDGEDVQLDNVARTVICNNVADCHIALHWDSGDGKNYDKGCFYISVPEVLKSMEPVASHWQQHDALGADLVEGLRGQGATIYGKGNMSIDLTQTSYSTIPSVDMELGNAYSDHSDAILDQLAEGLLQGINVYFQQQ
;
A
#
# COMPACT_ATOMS: atom_id res chain seq x y z
N MET A 1 -8.30 19.78 -25.47
CA MET A 1 -7.41 20.75 -24.80
C MET A 1 -6.09 20.03 -24.58
N LEU A 2 -5.03 20.46 -25.26
CA LEU A 2 -3.73 19.75 -25.25
C LEU A 2 -3.02 19.99 -23.93
N TYR A 3 -2.86 18.95 -23.12
CA TYR A 3 -1.97 18.96 -21.95
C TYR A 3 -0.52 19.00 -22.46
N ARG A 4 0.15 20.15 -22.30
CA ARG A 4 1.59 20.27 -22.51
C ARG A 4 2.31 19.69 -21.28
N LYS A 5 2.89 18.50 -21.41
CA LYS A 5 3.95 18.04 -20.51
C LYS A 5 5.12 19.02 -20.57
N HIS A 6 5.36 19.75 -19.51
CA HIS A 6 6.59 20.51 -19.34
C HIS A 6 7.64 19.56 -18.79
N TYR A 7 8.43 18.95 -19.69
CA TYR A 7 9.69 18.35 -19.28
C TYR A 7 10.59 19.47 -18.76
N ARG A 8 10.79 19.56 -17.45
CA ARG A 8 11.90 20.31 -16.87
C ARG A 8 13.17 19.47 -17.11
N MET A 9 13.89 19.78 -18.18
CA MET A 9 15.26 19.36 -18.38
C MET A 9 16.09 19.99 -17.26
N VAL A 10 16.47 19.20 -16.28
CA VAL A 10 17.50 19.60 -15.31
C VAL A 10 18.84 19.50 -16.05
N ALA A 11 19.37 20.63 -16.47
CA ALA A 11 20.71 20.73 -17.02
C ALA A 11 21.70 20.56 -15.86
N ILE A 12 22.34 19.39 -15.77
CA ILE A 12 23.50 19.17 -14.92
C ILE A 12 24.65 19.96 -15.55
N ILE A 13 24.97 21.13 -14.98
CA ILE A 13 26.18 21.86 -15.27
C ILE A 13 27.31 21.19 -14.49
N ALA A 14 28.10 20.36 -15.16
CA ALA A 14 29.38 19.88 -14.66
C ALA A 14 30.36 21.05 -14.63
N GLY A 15 30.53 21.65 -13.46
CA GLY A 15 31.58 22.65 -13.20
C GLY A 15 32.95 21.95 -13.10
N MET A 16 33.77 21.99 -14.15
CA MET A 16 35.19 21.72 -14.08
C MET A 16 35.86 22.84 -13.33
N ALA A 17 36.25 22.59 -12.09
CA ALA A 17 37.21 23.47 -11.38
C ALA A 17 38.64 23.05 -11.73
N LEU A 18 39.32 23.90 -12.50
CA LEU A 18 40.77 23.84 -12.72
C LEU A 18 41.44 24.39 -11.44
N THR A 19 42.15 23.55 -10.70
CA THR A 19 43.10 24.06 -9.68
C THR A 19 44.53 23.81 -10.13
N ALA A 20 45.20 24.92 -10.36
CA ALA A 20 46.64 25.00 -10.59
C ALA A 20 47.40 24.63 -9.31
N GLY A 21 48.49 23.88 -9.48
CA GLY A 21 49.34 23.43 -8.40
C GLY A 21 50.18 24.52 -7.77
N MET A 22 50.51 24.29 -6.53
CA MET A 22 51.77 24.79 -5.91
C MET A 22 52.34 23.73 -4.99
N THR A 23 53.55 23.32 -5.33
CA THR A 23 54.51 22.53 -4.57
C THR A 23 54.97 23.21 -3.31
N ALA A 24 55.00 22.52 -2.18
CA ALA A 24 55.97 22.78 -1.10
C ALA A 24 56.26 21.50 -0.33
N CYS A 25 57.59 21.27 -0.17
CA CYS A 25 58.26 20.18 0.53
C CYS A 25 57.95 20.10 2.02
N GLY A 26 58.05 18.91 2.58
CA GLY A 26 58.69 18.75 3.86
C GLY A 26 58.10 17.75 4.84
N ALA A 27 58.93 16.74 5.09
CA ALA A 27 59.12 15.94 6.29
C ALA A 27 58.31 14.70 6.54
N GLN A 28 59.00 13.58 6.39
CA GLN A 28 58.78 12.24 6.90
C GLN A 28 58.60 12.24 8.44
N ASN A 29 57.74 11.36 8.92
CA ASN A 29 58.01 10.58 10.12
C ASN A 29 57.30 9.24 10.05
N ASN A 30 58.15 8.21 10.10
CA ASN A 30 57.83 6.80 10.29
C ASN A 30 57.28 6.59 11.72
N ALA A 31 56.32 5.68 11.83
CA ALA A 31 56.16 4.87 13.04
C ALA A 31 55.61 3.50 12.61
N GLU A 32 56.40 2.52 13.01
CA GLU A 32 56.35 1.10 12.71
C GLU A 32 55.16 0.37 13.31
N TYR A 33 54.82 -0.72 12.60
CA TYR A 33 54.05 -1.86 13.11
C TYR A 33 54.93 -2.65 14.11
N PRO A 34 54.32 -3.47 14.99
CA PRO A 34 54.91 -4.78 15.24
C PRO A 34 53.95 -5.93 14.91
N GLU A 35 54.55 -6.89 14.26
CA GLU A 35 54.06 -8.24 13.96
C GLU A 35 53.99 -9.12 15.22
N SER A 36 53.04 -10.08 15.10
CA SER A 36 53.05 -11.51 15.52
C SER A 36 53.59 -11.94 16.89
N VAL A 37 52.81 -12.80 17.54
CA VAL A 37 53.32 -14.07 18.08
C VAL A 37 52.21 -15.15 18.07
N ASP A 38 52.55 -16.27 17.40
CA ASP A 38 51.90 -17.58 17.52
C ASP A 38 52.01 -18.16 18.92
N THR A 39 51.03 -18.95 19.34
CA THR A 39 51.31 -20.22 20.03
C THR A 39 50.13 -21.20 19.95
N HIS A 40 50.48 -22.41 19.54
CA HIS A 40 49.78 -23.68 19.50
C HIS A 40 48.94 -24.07 20.71
N SER A 41 47.85 -24.85 20.48
CA SER A 41 47.66 -26.19 21.04
C SER A 41 46.51 -26.94 20.38
N THR A 42 46.80 -27.90 19.64
CA THR A 42 46.33 -29.27 19.41
C THR A 42 45.07 -29.76 20.15
N GLY A 43 44.21 -30.41 19.37
CA GLY A 43 43.16 -31.31 19.83
C GLY A 43 42.38 -31.95 18.68
N VAL A 44 42.83 -33.10 18.26
CA VAL A 44 42.38 -34.01 17.18
C VAL A 44 41.10 -34.75 17.57
N TYR A 45 40.23 -35.02 16.58
CA TYR A 45 39.44 -36.20 16.21
C TYR A 45 38.38 -35.70 15.20
N GLY A 46 38.44 -36.02 13.89
CA GLY A 46 38.40 -37.31 13.19
C GLY A 46 36.95 -37.80 13.10
N THR A 47 36.33 -37.85 12.03
CA THR A 47 36.47 -38.64 10.78
C THR A 47 35.48 -38.20 9.69
N SER A 48 35.98 -38.22 8.50
CA SER A 48 35.33 -38.20 7.17
C SER A 48 34.39 -39.39 6.95
N ILE A 49 33.34 -39.20 6.14
CA ILE A 49 32.97 -40.18 5.10
C ILE A 49 32.49 -39.39 3.87
N GLU A 50 33.30 -39.55 2.80
CA GLU A 50 32.96 -39.23 1.44
C GLU A 50 32.17 -40.37 0.79
N ASN A 51 31.38 -39.98 -0.24
CA ASN A 51 31.03 -40.70 -1.47
C ASN A 51 30.55 -42.15 -1.43
N GLU A 52 29.41 -42.36 -2.06
CA GLU A 52 29.39 -43.25 -3.26
C GLU A 52 28.17 -43.00 -4.13
N MET A 53 28.45 -42.80 -5.39
CA MET A 53 27.55 -42.83 -6.54
C MET A 53 27.24 -44.27 -6.93
N ALA A 54 26.15 -44.42 -7.66
CA ALA A 54 25.89 -45.27 -8.80
C ALA A 54 24.93 -46.47 -8.63
N SER A 55 23.85 -46.34 -9.38
CA SER A 55 23.34 -47.34 -10.34
C SER A 55 22.85 -48.71 -9.85
N ALA A 56 21.56 -48.93 -10.06
CA ALA A 56 21.06 -50.18 -10.70
C ALA A 56 19.62 -50.01 -11.22
N VAL A 57 19.48 -50.19 -12.48
CA VAL A 57 18.26 -50.45 -13.26
C VAL A 57 17.76 -51.86 -12.97
N ALA A 58 16.48 -52.10 -12.82
CA ALA A 58 15.70 -53.13 -13.49
C ALA A 58 14.36 -53.48 -12.73
N GLY A 59 13.30 -53.20 -13.34
CA GLY A 59 12.22 -54.11 -13.70
C GLY A 59 11.37 -54.74 -12.60
N ARG A 60 10.10 -54.31 -12.54
CA ARG A 60 8.98 -55.23 -12.46
C ARG A 60 7.68 -54.49 -12.76
N GLU A 61 7.09 -54.82 -13.90
CA GLU A 61 5.64 -54.68 -14.16
C GLU A 61 4.86 -55.51 -13.19
N THR A 62 3.77 -54.95 -12.64
CA THR A 62 2.53 -55.69 -12.37
C THR A 62 1.35 -54.73 -12.22
N GLN A 63 0.47 -54.85 -13.19
CA GLN A 63 -1.01 -54.83 -13.12
C GLN A 63 -1.74 -53.62 -12.49
N ALA A 64 -2.43 -52.95 -13.37
CA ALA A 64 -3.55 -52.08 -13.11
C ALA A 64 -4.73 -52.87 -12.46
N GLU A 65 -5.21 -52.36 -11.33
CA GLU A 65 -6.57 -52.59 -10.89
C GLU A 65 -7.35 -51.31 -10.91
N THR A 66 -8.28 -51.24 -11.81
CA THR A 66 -9.35 -50.25 -11.94
C THR A 66 -10.36 -50.41 -10.81
N LEU A 67 -10.59 -49.35 -10.03
CA LEU A 67 -11.79 -49.18 -9.24
C LEU A 67 -12.45 -47.84 -9.59
N PRO A 68 -13.80 -47.79 -9.59
CA PRO A 68 -14.56 -46.84 -10.36
C PRO A 68 -14.75 -45.49 -9.66
N SER A 69 -14.80 -44.47 -10.51
CA SER A 69 -15.31 -43.14 -10.21
C SER A 69 -16.72 -43.19 -9.61
N GLN A 70 -16.88 -42.59 -8.42
CA GLN A 70 -18.19 -42.13 -7.95
C GLN A 70 -18.10 -40.63 -7.75
N GLU A 71 -18.76 -39.93 -8.65
CA GLU A 71 -19.23 -38.57 -8.41
C GLU A 71 -20.31 -38.62 -7.32
N PRO A 72 -20.42 -37.65 -6.44
CA PRO A 72 -21.67 -37.34 -5.77
C PRO A 72 -22.34 -36.16 -6.46
N GLU A 73 -23.31 -36.48 -7.30
CA GLU A 73 -24.40 -35.58 -7.61
C GLU A 73 -25.30 -35.36 -6.38
N ASP A 74 -25.81 -34.12 -6.31
CA ASP A 74 -27.06 -33.72 -5.68
C ASP A 74 -27.26 -33.85 -4.17
N ALA A 75 -27.19 -32.68 -3.50
CA ALA A 75 -28.03 -32.36 -2.36
C ALA A 75 -28.49 -30.90 -2.41
N LEU A 76 -29.30 -30.59 -3.40
CA LEU A 76 -30.13 -29.39 -3.43
C LEU A 76 -31.55 -29.85 -3.23
N ALA A 77 -32.10 -29.80 -2.02
CA ALA A 77 -33.53 -29.57 -1.77
C ALA A 77 -33.89 -29.69 -0.29
N ARG A 78 -34.64 -28.70 0.15
CA ARG A 78 -35.53 -28.62 1.32
C ARG A 78 -34.95 -28.14 2.63
N GLU A 79 -35.20 -26.82 2.91
CA GLU A 79 -36.20 -26.49 3.95
C GLU A 79 -36.67 -25.05 3.77
N THR A 80 -37.83 -24.90 3.15
CA THR A 80 -38.73 -23.78 3.28
C THR A 80 -39.44 -23.93 4.62
N GLN A 81 -39.12 -23.12 5.62
CA GLN A 81 -39.98 -22.90 6.78
C GLN A 81 -40.50 -21.49 6.76
N THR A 82 -41.78 -21.40 6.56
CA THR A 82 -42.73 -20.32 6.78
C THR A 82 -42.48 -19.62 8.10
N LEU A 83 -42.15 -18.30 8.07
CA LEU A 83 -42.27 -17.44 9.24
C LEU A 83 -43.62 -16.72 9.16
N GLN A 84 -44.44 -17.05 10.11
CA GLN A 84 -45.73 -16.44 10.41
C GLN A 84 -45.50 -14.99 10.90
N GLU A 85 -46.24 -14.06 10.30
CA GLU A 85 -46.47 -12.71 10.82
C GLU A 85 -47.05 -12.80 12.23
N ASN A 86 -46.34 -12.18 13.18
CA ASN A 86 -46.94 -11.78 14.46
C ASN A 86 -46.95 -10.25 14.56
N SER A 87 -48.12 -9.70 14.36
CA SER A 87 -48.49 -8.33 14.66
C SER A 87 -48.42 -8.07 16.18
N ILE A 88 -47.65 -7.04 16.58
CA ILE A 88 -47.63 -6.51 17.94
C ILE A 88 -48.50 -5.24 17.97
N PRO A 89 -49.36 -5.08 18.92
CA PRO A 89 -50.28 -3.93 18.98
C PRO A 89 -49.59 -2.67 19.51
N GLU A 90 -50.01 -1.56 18.93
CA GLU A 90 -49.75 -0.18 19.28
C GLU A 90 -50.23 0.09 20.72
N ALA A 91 -49.33 0.58 21.58
CA ALA A 91 -49.70 1.12 22.90
C ALA A 91 -49.36 2.61 22.93
N GLU A 92 -50.37 3.44 22.92
CA GLU A 92 -50.35 4.86 23.31
C GLU A 92 -49.84 4.98 24.75
N GLU A 93 -48.76 5.74 24.96
CA GLU A 93 -48.47 6.26 26.30
C GLU A 93 -48.26 7.78 26.29
N THR A 94 -49.08 8.37 27.11
CA THR A 94 -49.26 9.76 27.42
C THR A 94 -48.06 10.37 28.12
N VAL A 95 -47.74 11.61 27.74
CA VAL A 95 -46.73 12.50 28.33
C VAL A 95 -47.25 13.07 29.65
N PRO A 96 -46.48 13.13 30.72
CA PRO A 96 -46.65 14.13 31.79
C PRO A 96 -45.59 15.23 31.66
N GLN A 97 -46.09 16.47 31.58
CA GLN A 97 -45.34 17.69 31.87
C GLN A 97 -44.89 17.71 33.34
N SER A 98 -43.63 18.06 33.61
CA SER A 98 -43.25 18.69 34.88
C SER A 98 -42.04 19.60 34.68
N GLU A 99 -42.28 20.83 34.86
CA GLU A 99 -41.64 21.94 35.56
C GLU A 99 -40.12 22.09 35.57
N ALA A 100 -39.74 23.30 35.21
CA ALA A 100 -38.45 23.92 35.21
C ALA A 100 -37.77 23.95 36.58
N LEU A 101 -36.48 23.66 36.63
CA LEU A 101 -35.57 24.15 37.66
C LEU A 101 -34.32 24.70 36.98
N GLU A 102 -34.13 26.01 37.11
CA GLU A 102 -32.93 26.73 36.70
C GLU A 102 -31.73 26.30 37.57
N ALA A 103 -30.59 25.99 36.93
CA ALA A 103 -29.31 25.98 37.60
C ALA A 103 -28.22 26.49 36.63
N HIS A 104 -27.56 27.54 37.11
CA HIS A 104 -26.48 28.27 36.47
C HIS A 104 -25.22 27.40 36.26
N GLY A 105 -24.49 27.67 35.17
CA GLY A 105 -23.08 27.39 35.01
C GLY A 105 -22.79 26.42 33.87
N ALA A 106 -22.87 26.85 32.62
CA ALA A 106 -22.41 26.10 31.48
C ALA A 106 -21.07 26.66 31.04
N ASP A 107 -20.06 25.85 31.22
CA ASP A 107 -18.80 25.89 30.45
C ASP A 107 -19.17 25.56 28.99
N GLN A 108 -18.97 26.52 28.09
CA GLN A 108 -19.22 26.34 26.66
C GLN A 108 -17.99 25.62 26.06
N THR A 109 -18.01 24.31 26.05
CA THR A 109 -17.23 23.57 25.05
C THR A 109 -17.90 23.78 23.69
N GLU A 110 -17.31 24.64 22.88
CA GLU A 110 -17.63 24.73 21.45
C GLU A 110 -17.38 23.36 20.80
N THR A 111 -18.42 22.61 20.56
CA THR A 111 -18.38 21.52 19.61
C THR A 111 -18.24 22.15 18.23
N VAL A 112 -17.01 22.15 17.72
CA VAL A 112 -16.74 22.47 16.33
C VAL A 112 -17.38 21.34 15.51
N SER A 113 -18.61 21.57 15.06
CA SER A 113 -19.23 20.78 14.01
C SER A 113 -18.49 21.11 12.72
N SER A 114 -17.47 20.32 12.40
CA SER A 114 -16.85 20.38 11.09
C SER A 114 -17.82 19.80 10.07
N GLN A 115 -18.57 20.68 9.39
CA GLN A 115 -19.22 20.28 8.15
C GLN A 115 -18.12 19.85 7.17
N PRO A 116 -18.33 18.76 6.39
CA PRO A 116 -17.39 18.40 5.36
C PRO A 116 -17.11 19.58 4.44
N ALA A 117 -15.86 19.87 4.15
CA ALA A 117 -15.48 20.93 3.23
C ALA A 117 -16.15 20.66 1.87
N GLU A 118 -16.93 21.63 1.37
CA GLU A 118 -17.56 21.54 0.06
C GLU A 118 -16.52 21.93 -1.00
N TYR A 119 -15.92 20.93 -1.66
CA TYR A 119 -14.95 21.14 -2.72
C TYR A 119 -15.67 21.44 -4.03
N THR A 120 -15.42 22.61 -4.61
CA THR A 120 -16.13 23.10 -5.81
C THR A 120 -15.38 22.87 -7.13
N ASP A 121 -14.09 22.60 -7.09
CA ASP A 121 -13.26 22.34 -8.29
C ASP A 121 -12.79 20.89 -8.34
N LEU A 122 -13.69 20.01 -8.76
CA LEU A 122 -13.47 18.58 -8.89
C LEU A 122 -13.34 18.21 -10.37
N GLN A 123 -12.25 17.48 -10.69
CA GLN A 123 -12.05 16.95 -12.04
C GLN A 123 -12.07 15.42 -12.02
N GLN A 124 -12.93 14.81 -12.81
CA GLN A 124 -12.92 13.37 -13.04
C GLN A 124 -11.82 12.99 -14.04
N ILE A 125 -11.02 11.98 -13.68
CA ILE A 125 -9.92 11.46 -14.49
C ILE A 125 -10.21 9.99 -14.81
N THR A 126 -10.50 9.71 -16.07
CA THR A 126 -10.66 8.34 -16.58
C THR A 126 -9.36 7.81 -17.15
N LEU A 127 -9.21 6.49 -17.24
CA LEU A 127 -8.09 5.86 -17.91
C LEU A 127 -8.07 6.27 -19.39
N ASN A 128 -6.98 6.87 -19.85
CA ASN A 128 -6.77 7.13 -21.27
C ASN A 128 -6.17 5.88 -21.92
N PRO A 129 -6.79 5.31 -22.96
CA PRO A 129 -6.30 4.09 -23.62
C PRO A 129 -4.93 4.26 -24.30
N ASP A 130 -4.49 5.49 -24.56
CA ASP A 130 -3.18 5.79 -25.16
C ASP A 130 -2.04 5.85 -24.12
N TRP A 131 -2.33 5.74 -22.83
CA TRP A 131 -1.29 5.69 -21.80
C TRP A 131 -0.61 4.32 -21.76
N GLU A 132 0.69 4.31 -21.46
CA GLU A 132 1.47 3.09 -21.34
C GLU A 132 0.83 2.14 -20.32
N TYR A 133 0.70 0.86 -20.65
CA TYR A 133 0.04 -0.23 -19.89
C TYR A 133 -1.49 -0.09 -19.72
N ALA A 134 -2.15 0.88 -20.31
CA ALA A 134 -3.60 1.05 -20.18
C ALA A 134 -4.39 -0.18 -20.69
N ASP A 135 -3.89 -0.84 -21.72
CA ASP A 135 -4.47 -2.06 -22.32
C ASP A 135 -4.37 -3.31 -21.44
N HIS A 136 -3.52 -3.28 -20.42
CA HIS A 136 -3.43 -4.34 -19.40
C HIS A 136 -4.57 -4.30 -18.38
N SER A 137 -5.23 -3.16 -18.20
CA SER A 137 -6.42 -3.04 -17.35
C SER A 137 -7.62 -3.80 -17.91
N LYS A 138 -8.42 -4.36 -17.02
CA LYS A 138 -9.65 -5.12 -17.36
C LYS A 138 -10.91 -4.50 -16.75
N ILE A 139 -10.78 -3.65 -15.71
CA ILE A 139 -11.88 -2.91 -15.09
C ILE A 139 -11.46 -1.43 -15.05
N ASN A 140 -12.01 -0.62 -15.96
CA ASN A 140 -11.56 0.76 -16.19
C ASN A 140 -12.67 1.72 -16.64
N THR A 141 -13.91 1.42 -16.30
CA THR A 141 -15.06 2.28 -16.66
C THR A 141 -15.33 3.36 -15.63
N GLY A 142 -14.65 3.34 -14.48
CA GLY A 142 -14.73 4.36 -13.45
C GLY A 142 -13.81 5.55 -13.69
N ALA A 143 -13.82 6.48 -12.75
CA ALA A 143 -12.95 7.65 -12.76
C ALA A 143 -12.34 7.89 -11.38
N ALA A 144 -11.07 8.31 -11.35
CA ALA A 144 -10.47 8.97 -10.20
C ALA A 144 -10.97 10.41 -10.10
N VAL A 145 -10.85 11.02 -8.91
CA VAL A 145 -11.28 12.40 -8.67
C VAL A 145 -10.07 13.23 -8.27
N LEU A 146 -9.76 14.26 -9.04
CA LEU A 146 -8.71 15.22 -8.73
C LEU A 146 -9.30 16.42 -7.98
N TYR A 147 -8.80 16.65 -6.77
CA TYR A 147 -9.09 17.78 -5.90
C TYR A 147 -7.95 18.80 -5.98
N ARG A 148 -8.30 20.08 -6.04
CA ARG A 148 -7.31 21.15 -5.99
C ARG A 148 -7.22 21.73 -4.59
N ALA A 149 -6.00 22.03 -4.17
CA ALA A 149 -5.78 22.73 -2.91
C ALA A 149 -6.45 24.10 -2.94
N PRO A 150 -7.12 24.53 -1.86
CA PRO A 150 -7.67 25.88 -1.75
C PRO A 150 -6.57 26.94 -1.96
N GLU A 151 -6.92 28.09 -2.58
CA GLU A 151 -5.93 29.17 -2.84
C GLU A 151 -5.25 29.65 -1.57
N GLU A 152 -5.99 29.71 -0.46
CA GLU A 152 -5.49 30.12 0.86
C GLU A 152 -4.46 29.15 1.47
N SER A 153 -4.44 27.90 1.05
CA SER A 153 -3.47 26.89 1.54
C SER A 153 -2.08 27.07 0.93
N GLY A 154 -1.96 27.86 -0.13
CA GLY A 154 -0.71 28.05 -0.86
C GLY A 154 -0.32 26.81 -1.67
N SER A 155 -0.67 26.77 -2.96
CA SER A 155 -0.39 25.61 -3.82
C SER A 155 1.09 25.27 -3.89
N LYS A 156 1.41 23.99 -3.66
CA LYS A 156 2.75 23.43 -3.85
C LYS A 156 3.02 22.98 -5.28
N GLY A 157 1.96 22.88 -6.11
CA GLY A 157 2.05 22.37 -7.48
C GLY A 157 2.41 20.89 -7.55
N ILE A 158 2.15 20.13 -6.49
CA ILE A 158 2.42 18.69 -6.33
C ILE A 158 1.08 17.98 -6.19
N ILE A 159 0.88 16.90 -6.95
CA ILE A 159 -0.33 16.07 -6.91
C ILE A 159 -0.02 14.74 -6.21
N ILE A 160 -0.68 14.49 -5.09
CA ILE A 160 -0.55 13.23 -4.35
C ILE A 160 -1.65 12.27 -4.81
N GLY A 161 -1.28 11.13 -5.38
CA GLY A 161 -2.20 10.03 -5.68
C GLY A 161 -2.51 9.24 -4.41
N VAL A 162 -3.73 9.33 -3.90
CA VAL A 162 -4.22 8.59 -2.73
C VAL A 162 -5.15 7.47 -3.20
N ASN A 163 -4.76 6.23 -2.93
CA ASN A 163 -5.46 5.04 -3.36
C ASN A 163 -6.04 4.29 -2.15
N ALA A 164 -7.31 4.52 -1.85
CA ALA A 164 -8.03 3.69 -0.89
C ALA A 164 -8.08 2.25 -1.41
N GLY A 165 -7.44 1.31 -0.72
CA GLY A 165 -7.32 -0.09 -1.14
C GLY A 165 -8.67 -0.79 -1.32
N HIS A 166 -8.74 -1.78 -2.22
CA HIS A 166 -9.97 -2.56 -2.49
C HIS A 166 -11.11 -1.75 -3.13
N GLY A 167 -12.37 -2.14 -2.90
CA GLY A 167 -13.55 -1.39 -3.31
C GLY A 167 -13.77 -1.32 -4.82
N THR A 168 -13.60 -2.45 -5.54
CA THR A 168 -14.00 -2.65 -6.95
C THR A 168 -14.91 -3.84 -7.05
N ALA A 169 -16.18 -3.62 -7.33
CA ALA A 169 -17.16 -4.70 -7.48
C ALA A 169 -16.75 -5.66 -8.60
N GLY A 170 -16.70 -6.96 -8.30
CA GLY A 170 -16.26 -7.99 -9.24
C GLY A 170 -14.74 -8.13 -9.40
N GLY A 171 -13.94 -7.24 -8.84
CA GLY A 171 -12.48 -7.22 -8.99
C GLY A 171 -11.78 -8.52 -8.64
N ALA A 172 -12.23 -9.23 -7.61
CA ALA A 172 -11.65 -10.49 -7.19
C ALA A 172 -11.83 -11.64 -8.21
N LYS A 173 -12.83 -11.53 -9.11
CA LYS A 173 -13.14 -12.53 -10.14
C LYS A 173 -12.42 -12.27 -11.47
N VAL A 174 -11.98 -11.05 -11.69
CA VAL A 174 -11.23 -10.64 -12.89
C VAL A 174 -9.74 -10.79 -12.60
N LYS A 175 -8.96 -11.10 -13.64
CA LYS A 175 -7.50 -11.24 -13.54
C LYS A 175 -6.81 -10.21 -14.42
N THR A 176 -5.70 -9.67 -13.92
CA THR A 176 -4.76 -8.83 -14.67
C THR A 176 -3.36 -9.44 -14.57
N LEU A 177 -2.47 -9.10 -15.49
CA LEU A 177 -1.07 -9.50 -15.40
C LEU A 177 -0.45 -8.95 -14.11
N CYS A 178 0.38 -9.76 -13.44
CA CYS A 178 1.13 -9.34 -12.26
C CYS A 178 2.18 -8.28 -12.60
N HIS A 179 2.86 -8.45 -13.74
CA HIS A 179 3.95 -7.60 -14.24
C HIS A 179 3.68 -7.15 -15.69
N PRO A 180 4.18 -5.97 -16.09
CA PRO A 180 3.98 -5.46 -17.45
C PRO A 180 4.56 -6.35 -18.55
N ASP A 181 5.65 -7.06 -18.25
CA ASP A 181 6.32 -7.98 -19.18
C ASP A 181 5.70 -9.40 -19.21
N GLY A 182 4.64 -9.63 -18.40
CA GLY A 182 3.99 -10.94 -18.28
C GLY A 182 4.77 -11.97 -17.47
N SER A 183 5.87 -11.60 -16.83
CA SER A 183 6.63 -12.49 -15.95
C SER A 183 5.81 -12.86 -14.68
N ALA A 184 6.21 -13.97 -14.03
CA ALA A 184 5.50 -14.50 -12.89
C ALA A 184 5.90 -13.81 -11.59
N LYS A 185 4.95 -13.72 -10.63
CA LYS A 185 5.20 -13.24 -9.27
C LYS A 185 6.34 -14.00 -8.60
N THR A 186 7.19 -13.25 -7.93
CA THR A 186 8.38 -13.76 -7.25
C THR A 186 8.13 -14.08 -5.78
N THR A 187 7.14 -13.43 -5.15
CA THR A 187 6.72 -13.72 -3.77
C THR A 187 5.24 -14.07 -3.71
N GLY A 188 4.84 -14.82 -2.69
CA GLY A 188 3.44 -15.06 -2.36
C GLY A 188 2.82 -13.86 -1.65
N GLY A 189 1.50 -13.96 -1.46
CA GLY A 189 0.63 -13.01 -0.80
C GLY A 189 -0.80 -13.48 -1.04
N SER A 190 -1.73 -12.59 -1.34
CA SER A 190 -3.09 -12.94 -1.80
C SER A 190 -3.08 -13.71 -3.14
N THR A 191 -2.00 -13.60 -3.91
CA THR A 191 -1.72 -14.40 -5.11
C THR A 191 -0.42 -15.17 -4.89
N ALA A 192 -0.39 -16.47 -5.24
CA ALA A 192 0.77 -17.32 -5.04
C ALA A 192 1.97 -16.89 -5.89
N ALA A 193 3.19 -17.11 -5.38
CA ALA A 193 4.41 -17.03 -6.18
C ALA A 193 4.32 -17.97 -7.39
N GLY A 194 4.86 -17.56 -8.52
CA GLY A 194 4.80 -18.29 -9.80
C GLY A 194 3.56 -18.01 -10.65
N ALA A 195 2.56 -17.28 -10.13
CA ALA A 195 1.40 -16.85 -10.91
C ALA A 195 1.76 -15.67 -11.82
N THR A 196 1.33 -15.70 -13.09
CA THR A 196 1.47 -14.59 -14.03
C THR A 196 0.33 -13.58 -13.96
N GLU A 197 -0.79 -13.99 -13.35
CA GLU A 197 -1.99 -13.15 -13.19
C GLU A 197 -2.42 -13.12 -11.72
N ALA A 198 -2.91 -11.98 -11.28
CA ALA A 198 -3.48 -11.76 -9.95
C ALA A 198 -4.95 -11.30 -10.04
N ALA A 199 -5.67 -11.31 -8.92
CA ALA A 199 -6.97 -10.64 -8.86
C ALA A 199 -6.80 -9.17 -9.23
N ALA A 200 -7.65 -8.68 -10.12
CA ALA A 200 -7.63 -7.30 -10.59
C ALA A 200 -7.75 -6.29 -9.44
N VAL A 201 -8.60 -6.63 -8.44
CA VAL A 201 -8.63 -6.01 -7.11
C VAL A 201 -9.08 -7.07 -6.10
N SER A 202 -8.34 -7.30 -5.04
CA SER A 202 -8.74 -8.23 -3.97
C SER A 202 -9.88 -7.66 -3.12
N GLY A 203 -10.57 -8.54 -2.39
CA GLY A 203 -11.72 -8.14 -1.55
C GLY A 203 -11.33 -7.40 -0.26
N GLY A 204 -10.08 -7.49 0.14
CA GLY A 204 -9.60 -7.02 1.44
C GLY A 204 -9.88 -7.98 2.59
N MET A 205 -9.35 -7.66 3.76
CA MET A 205 -9.61 -8.37 5.00
C MET A 205 -10.86 -7.80 5.72
N THR A 206 -11.19 -8.35 6.86
CA THR A 206 -12.24 -7.88 7.76
C THR A 206 -11.64 -7.70 9.15
N PHE A 207 -11.88 -6.56 9.77
CA PHE A 207 -11.47 -6.28 11.16
C PHE A 207 -12.21 -7.18 12.15
N GLN A 208 -11.71 -7.26 13.38
CA GLN A 208 -12.29 -8.11 14.42
C GLN A 208 -13.73 -7.76 14.81
N ASP A 209 -14.13 -6.50 14.62
CA ASP A 209 -15.49 -6.02 14.84
C ASP A 209 -16.46 -6.28 13.67
N GLY A 210 -15.94 -6.89 12.58
CA GLY A 210 -16.70 -7.19 11.37
C GLY A 210 -16.68 -6.08 10.31
N THR A 211 -15.97 -4.98 10.55
CA THR A 211 -15.84 -3.88 9.56
C THR A 211 -14.97 -4.34 8.38
N PRO A 212 -15.43 -4.21 7.13
CA PRO A 212 -14.62 -4.53 5.96
C PRO A 212 -13.48 -3.52 5.78
N GLU A 213 -12.28 -3.97 5.44
CA GLU A 213 -11.12 -3.11 5.17
C GLU A 213 -11.42 -2.01 4.16
N ARG A 214 -12.14 -2.32 3.08
CA ARG A 214 -12.50 -1.33 2.05
C ARG A 214 -13.25 -0.10 2.61
N THR A 215 -13.99 -0.25 3.70
CA THR A 215 -14.71 0.87 4.35
C THR A 215 -13.73 1.75 5.12
N VAL A 216 -12.80 1.14 5.83
CA VAL A 216 -11.79 1.89 6.61
C VAL A 216 -10.78 2.58 5.68
N THR A 217 -10.38 1.93 4.59
CA THR A 217 -9.43 2.53 3.63
C THR A 217 -9.98 3.77 2.95
N VAL A 218 -11.28 3.82 2.61
CA VAL A 218 -11.87 5.06 2.03
C VAL A 218 -11.99 6.16 3.06
N GLN A 219 -12.37 5.85 4.29
CA GLN A 219 -12.42 6.81 5.39
C GLN A 219 -11.03 7.42 5.65
N MET A 220 -10.01 6.57 5.77
CA MET A 220 -8.62 6.99 5.93
C MET A 220 -8.13 7.89 4.78
N ALA A 221 -8.44 7.49 3.54
CA ALA A 221 -8.07 8.25 2.35
C ALA A 221 -8.72 9.64 2.33
N GLN A 222 -9.97 9.76 2.76
CA GLN A 222 -10.69 11.04 2.84
C GLN A 222 -10.09 11.95 3.92
N ILE A 223 -9.74 11.42 5.08
CA ILE A 223 -9.05 12.19 6.14
C ILE A 223 -7.68 12.68 5.64
N LEU A 224 -6.91 11.80 4.99
CA LEU A 224 -5.60 12.17 4.43
C LEU A 224 -5.75 13.22 3.32
N ARG A 225 -6.72 13.08 2.42
CA ARG A 225 -7.04 14.08 1.38
C ARG A 225 -7.23 15.46 1.99
N ASP A 226 -8.07 15.57 3.01
CA ASP A 226 -8.42 16.86 3.60
C ASP A 226 -7.19 17.53 4.25
N LYS A 227 -6.33 16.76 4.92
CA LYS A 227 -5.04 17.26 5.47
C LYS A 227 -4.07 17.68 4.38
N LEU A 228 -3.97 16.94 3.28
CA LEU A 228 -3.10 17.26 2.14
C LEU A 228 -3.55 18.55 1.46
N LEU A 229 -4.85 18.71 1.19
CA LEU A 229 -5.42 19.91 0.59
C LEU A 229 -5.18 21.14 1.48
N ALA A 230 -5.41 21.01 2.79
CA ALA A 230 -5.11 22.07 3.76
C ALA A 230 -3.62 22.45 3.80
N SER A 231 -2.73 21.53 3.41
CA SER A 231 -1.28 21.72 3.34
C SER A 231 -0.79 22.17 1.96
N GLY A 232 -1.68 22.48 1.01
CA GLY A 232 -1.35 23.01 -0.31
C GLY A 232 -0.98 21.96 -1.37
N TYR A 233 -1.21 20.67 -1.11
CA TYR A 233 -1.10 19.61 -2.12
C TYR A 233 -2.41 19.45 -2.88
N ASP A 234 -2.36 19.25 -4.19
CA ASP A 234 -3.48 18.69 -4.93
C ASP A 234 -3.59 17.20 -4.67
N VAL A 235 -4.79 16.63 -4.69
CA VAL A 235 -5.00 15.22 -4.35
C VAL A 235 -5.79 14.51 -5.44
N LEU A 236 -5.22 13.44 -5.98
CA LEU A 236 -5.88 12.51 -6.90
C LEU A 236 -6.40 11.31 -6.10
N MET A 237 -7.70 11.30 -5.80
CA MET A 237 -8.37 10.17 -5.16
C MET A 237 -8.65 9.08 -6.19
N LEU A 238 -7.99 7.92 -6.09
CA LEU A 238 -8.21 6.79 -7.02
C LEU A 238 -9.55 6.10 -6.73
N ARG A 239 -10.00 6.17 -5.49
CA ARG A 239 -11.32 5.78 -5.03
C ARG A 239 -11.76 6.70 -3.92
N ASP A 240 -12.95 7.30 -4.07
CA ASP A 240 -13.50 8.26 -3.12
C ASP A 240 -14.92 7.89 -2.67
N GLY A 241 -15.21 6.60 -2.65
CA GLY A 241 -16.49 6.02 -2.26
C GLY A 241 -16.39 4.52 -2.06
N GLU A 242 -17.52 3.87 -1.82
CA GLU A 242 -17.59 2.43 -1.57
C GLU A 242 -17.09 1.58 -2.76
N ASP A 243 -17.35 2.01 -3.97
CA ASP A 243 -16.95 1.33 -5.20
C ASP A 243 -16.37 2.30 -6.21
N VAL A 244 -15.36 1.83 -6.94
CA VAL A 244 -14.87 2.46 -8.17
C VAL A 244 -14.55 1.37 -9.19
N GLN A 245 -15.02 1.52 -10.42
CA GLN A 245 -14.74 0.56 -11.48
C GLN A 245 -13.37 0.85 -12.13
N LEU A 246 -12.32 0.75 -11.30
CA LEU A 246 -10.90 0.85 -11.67
C LEU A 246 -10.14 -0.31 -10.99
N ASP A 247 -9.47 -1.14 -11.78
CA ASP A 247 -8.56 -2.15 -11.24
C ASP A 247 -7.20 -1.57 -10.84
N ASN A 248 -6.36 -2.38 -10.21
CA ASN A 248 -5.04 -1.93 -9.72
C ASN A 248 -4.15 -1.41 -10.84
N VAL A 249 -4.22 -1.98 -12.06
CA VAL A 249 -3.48 -1.49 -13.23
C VAL A 249 -4.00 -0.12 -13.65
N ALA A 250 -5.34 0.03 -13.79
CA ALA A 250 -5.94 1.32 -14.14
C ALA A 250 -5.58 2.42 -13.14
N ARG A 251 -5.69 2.14 -11.83
CA ARG A 251 -5.32 3.08 -10.76
C ARG A 251 -3.86 3.50 -10.87
N THR A 252 -2.95 2.54 -11.07
CA THR A 252 -1.52 2.81 -11.22
C THR A 252 -1.22 3.63 -12.48
N VAL A 253 -1.81 3.26 -13.63
CA VAL A 253 -1.61 4.00 -14.89
C VAL A 253 -2.15 5.42 -14.81
N ILE A 254 -3.30 5.64 -14.16
CA ILE A 254 -3.82 6.98 -13.91
C ILE A 254 -2.83 7.79 -13.07
N CYS A 255 -2.31 7.23 -11.97
CA CYS A 255 -1.29 7.89 -11.14
C CYS A 255 -0.02 8.23 -11.93
N ASN A 256 0.53 7.29 -12.70
CA ASN A 256 1.71 7.49 -13.54
C ASN A 256 1.63 8.71 -14.46
N ASN A 257 0.42 9.09 -14.89
CA ASN A 257 0.19 10.16 -15.86
C ASN A 257 -0.31 11.47 -15.24
N VAL A 258 -0.78 11.44 -13.98
CA VAL A 258 -1.47 12.60 -13.39
C VAL A 258 -0.84 13.03 -12.06
N ALA A 259 -0.27 12.12 -11.28
CA ALA A 259 0.26 12.39 -9.94
C ALA A 259 1.80 12.44 -9.91
N ASP A 260 2.35 12.99 -8.84
CA ASP A 260 3.80 13.03 -8.56
C ASP A 260 4.24 11.86 -7.66
N CYS A 261 3.31 11.23 -6.94
CA CYS A 261 3.49 9.95 -6.25
C CYS A 261 2.17 9.19 -6.12
N HIS A 262 2.26 7.90 -5.78
CA HIS A 262 1.10 7.01 -5.59
C HIS A 262 1.21 6.30 -4.24
N ILE A 263 0.27 6.54 -3.34
CA ILE A 263 0.21 5.94 -2.00
C ILE A 263 -1.09 5.12 -1.89
N ALA A 264 -0.97 3.80 -1.81
CA ALA A 264 -2.10 2.93 -1.49
C ALA A 264 -2.19 2.73 0.03
N LEU A 265 -3.41 2.67 0.55
CA LEU A 265 -3.71 2.54 1.97
C LEU A 265 -4.41 1.21 2.22
N HIS A 266 -3.84 0.41 3.11
CA HIS A 266 -4.25 -0.94 3.43
C HIS A 266 -4.11 -1.26 4.91
N TRP A 267 -4.68 -2.37 5.34
CA TRP A 267 -4.44 -3.07 6.60
C TRP A 267 -4.19 -4.55 6.30
N ASP A 268 -3.08 -5.08 6.81
CA ASP A 268 -2.73 -6.49 6.61
C ASP A 268 -3.72 -7.44 7.32
N SER A 269 -3.92 -8.60 6.76
CA SER A 269 -4.78 -9.63 7.35
C SER A 269 -4.30 -10.16 8.71
N GLY A 270 -3.02 -9.93 9.03
CA GLY A 270 -2.35 -10.43 10.22
C GLY A 270 -1.67 -11.80 10.01
N ASP A 271 -0.86 -12.17 10.99
CA ASP A 271 -0.01 -13.38 11.00
C ASP A 271 -0.55 -14.49 11.92
N GLY A 272 -1.84 -14.45 12.23
CA GLY A 272 -2.50 -15.37 13.16
C GLY A 272 -2.29 -15.04 14.63
N LYS A 273 -1.69 -13.91 14.96
CA LYS A 273 -1.58 -13.37 16.31
C LYS A 273 -2.69 -12.37 16.56
N ASN A 274 -3.21 -12.35 17.80
CA ASN A 274 -4.35 -11.53 18.19
C ASN A 274 -3.90 -10.19 18.77
N TYR A 275 -3.10 -9.42 18.03
CA TYR A 275 -2.67 -8.08 18.41
C TYR A 275 -2.36 -7.24 17.16
N ASP A 276 -2.39 -5.93 17.32
CA ASP A 276 -1.94 -4.98 16.31
C ASP A 276 -0.43 -5.13 16.09
N LYS A 277 -0.01 -5.44 14.89
CA LYS A 277 1.41 -5.60 14.57
C LYS A 277 2.11 -4.29 14.20
N GLY A 278 1.34 -3.24 13.93
CA GLY A 278 1.83 -1.91 13.56
C GLY A 278 2.00 -1.70 12.06
N CYS A 279 2.38 -0.46 11.71
CA CYS A 279 2.47 0.04 10.35
C CYS A 279 3.78 -0.38 9.67
N PHE A 280 3.71 -0.58 8.34
CA PHE A 280 4.88 -0.80 7.49
C PHE A 280 4.53 -0.51 6.03
N TYR A 281 5.54 -0.33 5.18
CA TYR A 281 5.32 -0.27 3.75
C TYR A 281 5.78 -1.54 3.05
N ILE A 282 5.21 -1.80 1.88
CA ILE A 282 5.62 -2.92 1.03
C ILE A 282 6.79 -2.46 0.15
N SER A 283 7.98 -3.01 0.41
CA SER A 283 9.18 -2.77 -0.38
C SER A 283 9.29 -3.73 -1.56
N VAL A 284 9.97 -3.30 -2.61
CA VAL A 284 10.19 -4.10 -3.81
C VAL A 284 11.17 -5.25 -3.53
N PRO A 285 10.83 -6.51 -3.88
CA PRO A 285 11.77 -7.63 -3.79
C PRO A 285 13.02 -7.40 -4.64
N GLU A 286 14.18 -7.86 -4.15
CA GLU A 286 15.47 -7.67 -4.82
C GLU A 286 15.48 -8.17 -6.27
N VAL A 287 14.81 -9.31 -6.51
CA VAL A 287 14.75 -9.92 -7.84
C VAL A 287 14.01 -9.07 -8.88
N LEU A 288 13.12 -8.18 -8.47
CA LEU A 288 12.37 -7.28 -9.36
C LEU A 288 13.11 -5.98 -9.65
N LYS A 289 14.17 -5.66 -8.92
CA LYS A 289 14.92 -4.41 -9.09
C LYS A 289 15.69 -4.33 -10.42
N SER A 290 15.69 -5.39 -11.22
CA SER A 290 16.24 -5.42 -12.59
C SER A 290 15.16 -5.42 -13.68
N MET A 291 13.86 -5.46 -13.32
CA MET A 291 12.73 -5.45 -14.24
C MET A 291 12.24 -4.00 -14.45
N GLU A 292 12.07 -3.54 -15.67
CA GLU A 292 11.44 -2.25 -15.92
C GLU A 292 9.90 -2.34 -15.78
N PRO A 293 9.26 -1.28 -15.28
CA PRO A 293 9.77 0.03 -14.87
C PRO A 293 10.38 0.06 -13.45
N VAL A 294 10.33 -1.04 -12.70
CA VAL A 294 10.84 -1.13 -11.32
C VAL A 294 12.30 -0.74 -11.22
N ALA A 295 13.15 -1.21 -12.14
CA ALA A 295 14.60 -0.95 -12.15
C ALA A 295 14.93 0.55 -12.08
N SER A 296 14.15 1.36 -12.77
CA SER A 296 14.33 2.81 -12.83
C SER A 296 13.71 3.56 -11.63
N HIS A 297 12.84 2.94 -10.81
CA HIS A 297 12.02 3.66 -9.84
C HIS A 297 12.06 3.09 -8.41
N TRP A 298 12.58 1.88 -8.16
CA TRP A 298 12.50 1.23 -6.86
C TRP A 298 13.13 2.02 -5.71
N GLN A 299 14.21 2.80 -5.97
CA GLN A 299 14.82 3.66 -4.94
C GLN A 299 13.87 4.75 -4.47
N GLN A 300 13.08 5.31 -5.39
CA GLN A 300 12.07 6.32 -5.08
C GLN A 300 10.89 5.70 -4.33
N HIS A 301 10.50 4.47 -4.67
CA HIS A 301 9.49 3.72 -3.92
C HIS A 301 9.94 3.52 -2.47
N ASP A 302 11.16 2.99 -2.26
CA ASP A 302 11.72 2.75 -0.93
C ASP A 302 11.92 4.04 -0.13
N ALA A 303 12.36 5.13 -0.76
CA ALA A 303 12.53 6.43 -0.11
C ALA A 303 11.19 7.00 0.37
N LEU A 304 10.16 6.99 -0.48
CA LEU A 304 8.82 7.42 -0.11
C LEU A 304 8.27 6.59 1.07
N GLY A 305 8.37 5.24 0.99
CA GLY A 305 7.91 4.35 2.05
C GLY A 305 8.62 4.58 3.38
N ALA A 306 9.93 4.79 3.34
CA ALA A 306 10.73 5.06 4.54
C ALA A 306 10.32 6.40 5.21
N ASP A 307 10.15 7.47 4.43
CA ASP A 307 9.73 8.77 4.96
C ASP A 307 8.31 8.72 5.55
N LEU A 308 7.38 7.98 4.92
CA LEU A 308 6.03 7.76 5.45
C LEU A 308 6.05 7.00 6.79
N VAL A 309 6.86 5.95 6.90
CA VAL A 309 7.03 5.19 8.15
C VAL A 309 7.62 6.06 9.25
N GLU A 310 8.61 6.92 8.95
CA GLU A 310 9.17 7.84 9.95
C GLU A 310 8.15 8.90 10.38
N GLY A 311 7.32 9.41 9.47
CA GLY A 311 6.22 10.30 9.81
C GLY A 311 5.18 9.63 10.73
N LEU A 312 4.78 8.38 10.44
CA LEU A 312 3.90 7.59 11.30
C LEU A 312 4.52 7.35 12.68
N ARG A 313 5.82 6.99 12.74
CA ARG A 313 6.58 6.82 13.98
C ARG A 313 6.59 8.12 14.81
N GLY A 314 6.79 9.26 14.14
CA GLY A 314 6.78 10.59 14.76
C GLY A 314 5.45 10.93 15.43
N GLN A 315 4.35 10.40 14.92
CA GLN A 315 3.02 10.53 15.51
C GLN A 315 2.68 9.44 16.53
N GLY A 316 3.64 8.57 16.86
CA GLY A 316 3.47 7.55 17.90
C GLY A 316 2.80 6.25 17.42
N ALA A 317 2.64 6.05 16.10
CA ALA A 317 2.19 4.78 15.56
C ALA A 317 3.19 3.66 15.86
N THR A 318 2.68 2.47 16.19
CA THR A 318 3.49 1.27 16.28
C THR A 318 4.01 0.90 14.89
N ILE A 319 5.31 0.57 14.79
CA ILE A 319 5.92 0.19 13.51
C ILE A 319 6.33 -1.28 13.54
N TYR A 320 5.91 -2.03 12.53
CA TYR A 320 6.29 -3.43 12.36
C TYR A 320 7.76 -3.58 11.97
N GLY A 321 8.52 -4.33 12.75
CA GLY A 321 9.90 -4.66 12.42
C GLY A 321 10.78 -3.44 12.14
N LYS A 322 11.29 -3.33 10.92
CA LYS A 322 12.07 -2.18 10.43
C LYS A 322 11.22 -1.15 9.66
N GLY A 323 9.92 -1.36 9.60
CA GLY A 323 8.98 -0.50 8.87
C GLY A 323 8.74 -0.92 7.42
N ASN A 324 9.29 -2.07 6.98
CA ASN A 324 9.02 -2.59 5.65
C ASN A 324 8.88 -4.12 5.62
N MET A 325 8.20 -4.59 4.57
CA MET A 325 8.09 -6.00 4.21
C MET A 325 8.22 -6.14 2.70
N SER A 326 9.09 -7.04 2.25
CA SER A 326 9.33 -7.24 0.82
C SER A 326 8.28 -8.16 0.21
N ILE A 327 7.39 -7.58 -0.62
CA ILE A 327 6.32 -8.31 -1.33
C ILE A 327 6.25 -7.79 -2.77
N ASP A 328 6.05 -8.70 -3.70
CA ASP A 328 5.84 -8.42 -5.10
C ASP A 328 4.39 -7.96 -5.34
N LEU A 329 4.22 -6.70 -5.69
CA LEU A 329 2.91 -6.07 -5.93
C LEU A 329 2.76 -5.59 -7.37
N THR A 330 1.59 -5.83 -7.95
CA THR A 330 1.21 -5.30 -9.27
C THR A 330 1.35 -3.78 -9.32
N GLN A 331 0.96 -3.05 -8.26
CA GLN A 331 1.07 -1.60 -8.20
C GLN A 331 2.51 -1.12 -8.45
N THR A 332 3.48 -1.56 -7.65
CA THR A 332 4.88 -1.14 -7.80
C THR A 332 5.49 -1.64 -9.10
N SER A 333 5.06 -2.80 -9.61
CA SER A 333 5.54 -3.37 -10.87
C SER A 333 5.14 -2.57 -12.12
N TYR A 334 4.04 -1.82 -12.06
CA TYR A 334 3.57 -0.94 -13.14
C TYR A 334 3.89 0.54 -12.93
N SER A 335 4.46 0.92 -11.78
CA SER A 335 4.65 2.34 -11.43
C SER A 335 5.87 2.94 -12.09
N THR A 336 5.67 4.12 -12.72
CA THR A 336 6.72 4.95 -13.32
C THR A 336 6.93 6.26 -12.53
N ILE A 337 6.37 6.34 -11.33
CA ILE A 337 6.53 7.42 -10.35
C ILE A 337 6.77 6.80 -8.96
N PRO A 338 7.22 7.54 -7.95
CA PRO A 338 7.30 7.03 -6.59
C PRO A 338 5.97 6.42 -6.15
N SER A 339 5.98 5.14 -5.78
CA SER A 339 4.74 4.40 -5.48
C SER A 339 4.95 3.44 -4.33
N VAL A 340 4.02 3.42 -3.39
CA VAL A 340 4.08 2.58 -2.20
C VAL A 340 2.70 2.10 -1.78
N ASP A 341 2.67 0.89 -1.23
CA ASP A 341 1.54 0.33 -0.51
C ASP A 341 1.86 0.39 0.98
N MET A 342 0.99 1.05 1.75
CA MET A 342 1.12 1.25 3.19
C MET A 342 0.14 0.35 3.91
N GLU A 343 0.66 -0.56 4.72
CA GLU A 343 -0.10 -1.32 5.70
C GLU A 343 -0.13 -0.53 7.01
N LEU A 344 -1.28 0.04 7.37
CA LEU A 344 -1.45 0.93 8.52
C LEU A 344 -1.73 0.18 9.83
N GLY A 345 -1.61 -1.12 9.80
CA GLY A 345 -1.84 -2.05 10.88
C GLY A 345 -2.27 -3.42 10.36
N ASN A 346 -3.17 -4.08 11.09
CA ASN A 346 -3.77 -5.35 10.69
C ASN A 346 -5.22 -5.49 11.18
N ALA A 347 -5.81 -6.67 11.04
CA ALA A 347 -7.18 -6.96 11.47
C ALA A 347 -7.48 -6.67 12.96
N TYR A 348 -6.47 -6.47 13.79
CA TYR A 348 -6.58 -6.19 15.24
C TYR A 348 -6.32 -4.73 15.59
N SER A 349 -6.01 -3.88 14.61
CA SER A 349 -5.72 -2.45 14.85
C SER A 349 -7.00 -1.68 15.19
N ASP A 350 -6.87 -0.69 16.06
CA ASP A 350 -7.88 0.33 16.26
C ASP A 350 -7.98 1.18 15.00
N HIS A 351 -9.18 1.38 14.51
CA HIS A 351 -9.51 2.20 13.33
C HIS A 351 -10.58 3.27 13.66
N SER A 352 -10.61 3.71 14.92
CA SER A 352 -11.41 4.86 15.33
C SER A 352 -10.97 6.14 14.62
N ASP A 353 -11.88 7.12 14.50
CA ASP A 353 -11.60 8.41 13.85
C ASP A 353 -10.32 9.09 14.41
N ALA A 354 -10.09 9.00 15.72
CA ALA A 354 -8.91 9.57 16.36
C ALA A 354 -7.61 8.90 15.91
N ILE A 355 -7.61 7.58 15.74
CA ILE A 355 -6.46 6.84 15.24
C ILE A 355 -6.24 7.09 13.74
N LEU A 356 -7.31 7.11 12.95
CA LEU A 356 -7.20 7.44 11.52
C LEU A 356 -6.67 8.86 11.32
N ASP A 357 -7.10 9.84 12.14
CA ASP A 357 -6.58 11.21 12.08
C ASP A 357 -5.09 11.29 12.45
N GLN A 358 -4.66 10.55 13.49
CA GLN A 358 -3.26 10.43 13.89
C GLN A 358 -2.39 9.80 12.79
N LEU A 359 -2.87 8.72 12.16
CA LEU A 359 -2.17 8.06 11.05
C LEU A 359 -2.07 9.00 9.83
N ALA A 360 -3.15 9.71 9.50
CA ALA A 360 -3.15 10.68 8.41
C ALA A 360 -2.16 11.83 8.64
N GLU A 361 -2.03 12.32 9.88
CA GLU A 361 -1.02 13.30 10.24
C GLU A 361 0.40 12.76 10.05
N GLY A 362 0.63 11.50 10.44
CA GLY A 362 1.92 10.83 10.22
C GLY A 362 2.27 10.71 8.74
N LEU A 363 1.30 10.28 7.90
CA LEU A 363 1.51 10.21 6.46
C LEU A 363 1.78 11.59 5.85
N LEU A 364 1.03 12.63 6.26
CA LEU A 364 1.28 14.01 5.80
C LEU A 364 2.71 14.47 6.15
N GLN A 365 3.20 14.18 7.35
CA GLN A 365 4.57 14.52 7.76
C GLN A 365 5.61 13.80 6.90
N GLY A 366 5.42 12.49 6.65
CA GLY A 366 6.29 11.74 5.75
C GLY A 366 6.30 12.28 4.32
N ILE A 367 5.13 12.64 3.78
CA ILE A 367 5.00 13.28 2.45
C ILE A 367 5.75 14.61 2.43
N ASN A 368 5.60 15.44 3.45
CA ASN A 368 6.32 16.72 3.55
C ASN A 368 7.84 16.51 3.56
N VAL A 369 8.36 15.52 4.30
CA VAL A 369 9.79 15.20 4.33
C VAL A 369 10.26 14.75 2.95
N TYR A 370 9.54 13.82 2.31
CA TYR A 370 9.89 13.30 0.99
C TYR A 370 10.01 14.39 -0.06
N PHE A 371 9.02 15.29 -0.17
CA PHE A 371 9.02 16.34 -1.19
C PHE A 371 9.88 17.56 -0.85
N GLN A 372 10.36 17.71 0.39
CA GLN A 372 11.35 18.74 0.74
C GLN A 372 12.78 18.33 0.38
N GLN A 373 13.05 17.05 0.18
CA GLN A 373 14.36 16.51 -0.15
C GLN A 373 14.61 16.41 -1.67
N GLN A 374 13.55 16.59 -2.49
CA GLN A 374 13.60 16.58 -3.96
C GLN A 374 13.92 17.97 -4.52
#